data_8066626bb9ae75dab37fce241a2ce091
#
_entry.id   8066626bb9ae75dab37fce241a2ce091
#
_cell.length_a   1.000
_cell.length_b   1.000
_cell.length_c   1.000
_cell.angle_alpha   90.00
_cell.angle_beta   90.00
_cell.angle_gamma   90.00
#
_symmetry.space_group_name_H-M   'P 1'
#
loop_
_entity.id
_entity.type
_entity.pdbx_description
1 polymer ?
#
loop_
_entity_poly.entity_id
_entity_poly.type
_entity_poly.pdbx_seq_one_letter_code
_entity_poly.pdbx_strand_id
1 'polypeptide(L)'
;MEGDFIKINEWLLPLSWLYGIGAKFRNFLFDVGVLKSQAYTVPVISVGNITVGGTGKTPHVEYLIRLLKDELNIAVVSRGYKRKSSGFVLASAETPMKMIGDEPYQMKQKFPGITVAVDGNRNRAIQQLTSDNSGNKEIDVILLDDAFQHRYVKPGINILLVDYHRLIIYDKLMPAGRLREPMKGKNRADIVIVTKCPKELKPMEYRVITKAM
;
A
#
# COMPACT_ATOMS: atom_id res chain seq x y z
N MET A 1 19.80 -5.71 -18.96
CA MET A 1 19.43 -5.72 -17.54
C MET A 1 20.53 -6.42 -16.77
N GLU A 2 21.50 -5.67 -16.26
CA GLU A 2 22.28 -6.09 -15.12
C GLU A 2 21.38 -5.90 -13.90
N GLY A 3 20.43 -6.81 -13.73
CA GLY A 3 19.64 -6.84 -12.51
C GLY A 3 20.54 -7.30 -11.38
N ASP A 4 20.60 -6.55 -10.29
CA ASP A 4 21.02 -7.11 -9.03
C ASP A 4 20.27 -8.44 -8.88
N PHE A 5 21.03 -9.54 -8.96
CA PHE A 5 20.45 -10.88 -8.91
C PHE A 5 19.56 -10.97 -7.67
N ILE A 6 18.27 -11.14 -7.87
CA ILE A 6 17.33 -11.32 -6.76
C ILE A 6 17.79 -12.56 -6.02
N LYS A 7 18.42 -12.36 -4.85
CA LYS A 7 18.87 -13.46 -4.01
C LYS A 7 17.62 -14.19 -3.51
N ILE A 8 17.39 -15.37 -4.07
CA ILE A 8 16.37 -16.30 -3.60
C ILE A 8 17.07 -17.33 -2.72
N ASN A 9 16.54 -17.52 -1.52
CA ASN A 9 17.04 -18.56 -0.63
C ASN A 9 16.29 -19.88 -0.94
N GLU A 10 16.90 -20.72 -1.77
CA GLU A 10 16.28 -21.96 -2.23
C GLU A 10 15.93 -22.93 -1.09
N TRP A 11 16.71 -22.96 0.00
CA TRP A 11 16.44 -23.78 1.17
C TRP A 11 15.11 -23.43 1.85
N LEU A 12 14.63 -22.22 1.67
CA LEU A 12 13.36 -21.76 2.24
C LEU A 12 12.16 -21.95 1.30
N LEU A 13 12.36 -22.52 0.11
CA LEU A 13 11.26 -22.77 -0.84
C LEU A 13 10.12 -23.61 -0.25
N PRO A 14 10.34 -24.70 0.53
CA PRO A 14 9.24 -25.45 1.12
C PRO A 14 8.38 -24.58 2.06
N LEU A 15 9.00 -23.71 2.85
CA LEU A 15 8.27 -22.76 3.71
C LEU A 15 7.52 -21.71 2.90
N SER A 16 8.08 -21.27 1.76
CA SER A 16 7.40 -20.35 0.85
C SER A 16 6.18 -20.99 0.21
N TRP A 17 6.18 -22.29 -0.05
CA TRP A 17 5.00 -23.01 -0.54
C TRP A 17 3.88 -23.02 0.50
N LEU A 18 4.20 -23.34 1.76
CA LEU A 18 3.23 -23.30 2.86
C LEU A 18 2.65 -21.89 3.03
N TYR A 19 3.51 -20.87 3.05
CA TYR A 19 3.08 -19.46 3.06
C TYR A 19 2.17 -19.13 1.87
N GLY A 20 2.55 -19.60 0.68
CA GLY A 20 1.81 -19.42 -0.55
C GLY A 20 0.42 -20.05 -0.53
N ILE A 21 0.29 -21.24 0.07
CA ILE A 21 -1.01 -21.92 0.26
C ILE A 21 -1.90 -21.05 1.15
N GLY A 22 -1.39 -20.59 2.30
CA GLY A 22 -2.16 -19.71 3.20
C GLY A 22 -2.57 -18.40 2.53
N ALA A 23 -1.65 -17.76 1.80
CA ALA A 23 -1.95 -16.53 1.07
C ALA A 23 -2.99 -16.74 -0.05
N LYS A 24 -2.89 -17.84 -0.80
CA LYS A 24 -3.87 -18.21 -1.83
C LYS A 24 -5.24 -18.51 -1.24
N PHE A 25 -5.27 -19.28 -0.14
CA PHE A 25 -6.52 -19.61 0.55
C PHE A 25 -7.22 -18.36 1.07
N ARG A 26 -6.49 -17.46 1.74
CA ARG A 26 -7.02 -16.17 2.19
C ARG A 26 -7.59 -15.36 1.01
N ASN A 27 -6.85 -15.28 -0.10
CA ASN A 27 -7.32 -14.56 -1.28
C ASN A 27 -8.56 -15.21 -1.88
N PHE A 28 -8.61 -16.53 -1.96
CA PHE A 28 -9.79 -17.27 -2.40
C PHE A 28 -11.03 -16.95 -1.56
N LEU A 29 -10.90 -16.89 -0.23
CA LEU A 29 -12.01 -16.53 0.66
C LEU A 29 -12.59 -15.13 0.36
N PHE A 30 -11.75 -14.17 -0.07
CA PHE A 30 -12.23 -12.87 -0.57
C PHE A 30 -12.88 -13.00 -1.94
N ASP A 31 -12.33 -13.82 -2.83
CA ASP A 31 -12.82 -13.96 -4.20
C ASP A 31 -14.21 -14.61 -4.25
N VAL A 32 -14.49 -15.56 -3.34
CA VAL A 32 -15.80 -16.21 -3.18
C VAL A 32 -16.75 -15.46 -2.23
N GLY A 33 -16.33 -14.31 -1.66
CA GLY A 33 -17.17 -13.46 -0.83
C GLY A 33 -17.36 -13.91 0.62
N VAL A 34 -16.67 -14.97 1.09
CA VAL A 34 -16.67 -15.40 2.50
C VAL A 34 -16.06 -14.31 3.37
N LEU A 35 -14.90 -13.75 2.96
CA LEU A 35 -14.36 -12.54 3.54
C LEU A 35 -14.87 -11.33 2.74
N LYS A 36 -15.51 -10.40 3.43
CA LYS A 36 -16.15 -9.24 2.79
C LYS A 36 -15.17 -8.09 2.65
N SER A 37 -15.22 -7.43 1.49
CA SER A 37 -14.57 -6.13 1.25
C SER A 37 -15.62 -5.04 1.31
N GLN A 38 -15.36 -3.99 2.08
CA GLN A 38 -16.28 -2.85 2.25
C GLN A 38 -15.89 -1.71 1.32
N ALA A 39 -16.84 -1.25 0.51
CA ALA A 39 -16.74 -0.01 -0.27
C ALA A 39 -17.31 1.15 0.55
N TYR A 40 -16.91 2.37 0.23
CA TYR A 40 -17.32 3.60 0.89
C TYR A 40 -17.83 4.61 -0.13
N THR A 41 -18.66 5.54 0.31
CA THR A 41 -19.15 6.66 -0.52
C THR A 41 -18.03 7.66 -0.82
N VAL A 42 -17.17 7.91 0.17
CA VAL A 42 -15.95 8.70 -0.04
C VAL A 42 -14.98 7.93 -0.92
N PRO A 43 -14.41 8.56 -1.96
CA PRO A 43 -13.40 7.94 -2.80
C PRO A 43 -12.18 7.48 -2.01
N VAL A 44 -11.78 6.22 -2.22
CA VAL A 44 -10.62 5.62 -1.57
C VAL A 44 -9.59 5.24 -2.62
N ILE A 45 -8.37 5.77 -2.50
CA ILE A 45 -7.22 5.43 -3.34
C ILE A 45 -6.23 4.62 -2.49
N SER A 46 -5.93 3.41 -2.90
CA SER A 46 -4.94 2.56 -2.23
C SER A 46 -3.61 2.64 -2.97
N VAL A 47 -2.53 2.90 -2.23
CA VAL A 47 -1.16 2.82 -2.73
C VAL A 47 -0.44 1.72 -1.96
N GLY A 48 0.15 0.78 -2.69
CA GLY A 48 0.87 -0.29 -2.04
C GLY A 48 1.73 -1.10 -2.98
N ASN A 49 2.27 -2.20 -2.50
CA ASN A 49 3.09 -3.12 -3.25
C ASN A 49 2.82 -4.55 -2.81
N ILE A 50 3.29 -5.53 -3.59
CA ILE A 50 3.23 -6.96 -3.22
C ILE A 50 4.58 -7.53 -2.78
N THR A 51 5.59 -6.69 -2.58
CA THR A 51 6.93 -7.10 -2.14
C THR A 51 7.27 -6.51 -0.78
N VAL A 52 8.17 -7.16 -0.05
CA VAL A 52 8.81 -6.55 1.13
C VAL A 52 9.95 -5.66 0.65
N GLY A 53 10.00 -4.42 1.15
CA GLY A 53 11.06 -3.47 0.85
C GLY A 53 10.55 -2.12 0.39
N GLY A 54 11.48 -1.21 0.14
CA GLY A 54 11.21 0.18 -0.22
C GLY A 54 10.91 0.33 -1.72
N THR A 55 9.68 0.15 -2.12
CA THR A 55 9.20 0.39 -3.51
C THR A 55 8.82 1.85 -3.75
N GLY A 56 9.05 2.74 -2.78
CA GLY A 56 8.72 4.16 -2.93
C GLY A 56 7.27 4.51 -2.58
N LYS A 57 6.58 3.74 -1.70
CA LYS A 57 5.20 4.02 -1.29
C LYS A 57 5.01 5.43 -0.75
N THR A 58 5.76 5.79 0.29
CA THR A 58 5.65 7.12 0.92
C THR A 58 5.84 8.27 -0.06
N PRO A 59 6.88 8.30 -0.94
CA PRO A 59 7.00 9.32 -1.96
C PRO A 59 5.81 9.40 -2.92
N HIS A 60 5.17 8.28 -3.26
CA HIS A 60 4.01 8.28 -4.17
C HIS A 60 2.74 8.77 -3.46
N VAL A 61 2.54 8.40 -2.18
CA VAL A 61 1.45 8.98 -1.37
C VAL A 61 1.66 10.49 -1.22
N GLU A 62 2.88 10.96 -0.94
CA GLU A 62 3.21 12.39 -0.88
C GLU A 62 2.98 13.10 -2.22
N TYR A 63 3.26 12.43 -3.34
CA TYR A 63 2.97 12.96 -4.67
C TYR A 63 1.47 13.17 -4.89
N LEU A 64 0.66 12.17 -4.53
CA LEU A 64 -0.81 12.30 -4.60
C LEU A 64 -1.34 13.39 -3.68
N ILE A 65 -0.78 13.52 -2.47
CA ILE A 65 -1.14 14.62 -1.57
C ILE A 65 -0.86 15.98 -2.24
N ARG A 66 0.32 16.18 -2.82
CA ARG A 66 0.65 17.45 -3.51
C ARG A 66 -0.27 17.74 -4.69
N LEU A 67 -0.67 16.69 -5.40
CA LEU A 67 -1.55 16.82 -6.58
C LEU A 67 -2.97 17.25 -6.19
N LEU A 68 -3.46 16.80 -5.03
CA LEU A 68 -4.88 16.92 -4.67
C LEU A 68 -5.17 17.94 -3.56
N LYS A 69 -4.18 18.28 -2.72
CA LYS A 69 -4.38 19.05 -1.47
C LYS A 69 -4.93 20.48 -1.65
N ASP A 70 -4.75 21.05 -2.82
CA ASP A 70 -5.18 22.43 -3.08
C ASP A 70 -6.66 22.49 -3.51
N GLU A 71 -7.25 21.35 -3.91
CA GLU A 71 -8.63 21.23 -4.34
C GLU A 71 -9.51 20.37 -3.41
N LEU A 72 -8.89 19.41 -2.69
CA LEU A 72 -9.61 18.40 -1.91
C LEU A 72 -9.12 18.32 -0.46
N ASN A 73 -10.05 18.05 0.46
CA ASN A 73 -9.74 17.69 1.84
C ASN A 73 -9.32 16.23 1.91
N ILE A 74 -8.03 16.00 2.05
CA ILE A 74 -7.42 14.68 2.00
C ILE A 74 -7.30 14.08 3.40
N ALA A 75 -7.67 12.81 3.55
CA ALA A 75 -7.25 12.01 4.68
C ALA A 75 -6.27 10.91 4.23
N VAL A 76 -5.19 10.74 4.98
CA VAL A 76 -4.26 9.62 4.82
C VAL A 76 -4.45 8.63 5.94
N VAL A 77 -4.65 7.36 5.60
CA VAL A 77 -4.78 6.27 6.57
C VAL A 77 -3.63 5.29 6.39
N SER A 78 -2.79 5.18 7.41
CA SER A 78 -1.67 4.23 7.45
C SER A 78 -1.82 3.21 8.58
N ARG A 79 -1.01 2.17 8.54
CA ARG A 79 -0.93 1.19 9.65
C ARG A 79 -0.24 1.75 10.88
N GLY A 80 0.67 2.70 10.69
CA GLY A 80 1.57 3.15 11.74
C GLY A 80 2.58 2.06 12.11
N TYR A 81 3.44 1.69 11.15
CA TYR A 81 4.47 0.67 11.38
C TYR A 81 5.35 1.03 12.58
N LYS A 82 5.60 0.06 13.47
CA LYS A 82 6.37 0.21 14.73
C LYS A 82 5.83 1.25 15.73
N ARG A 83 4.60 1.74 15.59
CA ARG A 83 4.00 2.62 16.59
C ARG A 83 3.79 1.89 17.93
N LYS A 84 3.79 2.64 19.01
CA LYS A 84 3.51 2.12 20.37
C LYS A 84 2.02 2.15 20.75
N SER A 85 1.22 2.93 20.01
CA SER A 85 -0.23 3.01 20.24
C SER A 85 -0.95 1.81 19.61
N SER A 86 -2.16 1.54 20.08
CA SER A 86 -3.12 0.59 19.50
C SER A 86 -4.41 1.30 19.11
N GLY A 87 -5.20 0.66 18.23
CA GLY A 87 -6.47 1.23 17.79
C GLY A 87 -6.32 2.43 16.86
N PHE A 88 -7.36 3.21 16.75
CA PHE A 88 -7.39 4.43 15.94
C PHE A 88 -6.69 5.59 16.66
N VAL A 89 -5.85 6.29 15.94
CA VAL A 89 -5.24 7.55 16.39
C VAL A 89 -5.32 8.56 15.26
N LEU A 90 -5.95 9.69 15.53
CA LEU A 90 -5.95 10.86 14.67
C LEU A 90 -4.73 11.73 15.03
N ALA A 91 -3.88 12.01 14.05
CA ALA A 91 -2.67 12.78 14.27
C ALA A 91 -2.96 14.29 14.34
N SER A 92 -2.52 14.92 15.41
CA SER A 92 -2.40 16.38 15.54
C SER A 92 -0.96 16.83 15.25
N ALA A 93 -0.72 18.15 15.28
CA ALA A 93 0.63 18.70 15.12
C ALA A 93 1.57 18.26 16.28
N GLU A 94 1.01 18.07 17.47
CA GLU A 94 1.76 17.69 18.68
C GLU A 94 1.85 16.16 18.87
N THR A 95 1.20 15.36 18.04
CA THR A 95 1.19 13.89 18.19
C THR A 95 2.61 13.35 18.04
N PRO A 96 3.17 12.68 19.07
CA PRO A 96 4.53 12.16 19.01
C PRO A 96 4.68 11.07 17.93
N MET A 97 5.83 11.03 17.26
CA MET A 97 6.16 10.02 16.25
C MET A 97 5.95 8.57 16.77
N LYS A 98 6.27 8.31 18.05
CA LYS A 98 6.09 7.00 18.68
C LYS A 98 4.62 6.54 18.72
N MET A 99 3.67 7.46 18.66
CA MET A 99 2.25 7.15 18.71
C MET A 99 1.68 6.76 17.34
N ILE A 100 2.23 7.27 16.26
CA ILE A 100 1.68 7.09 14.90
C ILE A 100 2.65 6.40 13.94
N GLY A 101 3.94 6.32 14.26
CA GLY A 101 4.99 5.77 13.41
C GLY A 101 5.64 6.82 12.52
N ASP A 102 6.79 6.46 11.94
CA ASP A 102 7.68 7.39 11.25
C ASP A 102 7.03 8.01 10.00
N GLU A 103 6.46 7.18 9.13
CA GLU A 103 5.88 7.62 7.84
C GLU A 103 4.67 8.55 8.03
N PRO A 104 3.64 8.21 8.85
CA PRO A 104 2.52 9.11 9.12
C PRO A 104 2.94 10.40 9.82
N TYR A 105 3.93 10.33 10.73
CA TYR A 105 4.49 11.51 11.38
C TYR A 105 5.12 12.46 10.36
N GLN A 106 5.97 11.93 9.49
CA GLN A 106 6.60 12.71 8.41
C GLN A 106 5.57 13.36 7.49
N MET A 107 4.51 12.62 7.10
CA MET A 107 3.43 13.16 6.26
C MET A 107 2.71 14.30 6.97
N LYS A 108 2.37 14.15 8.26
CA LYS A 108 1.69 15.21 9.04
C LYS A 108 2.52 16.46 9.19
N GLN A 109 3.84 16.31 9.42
CA GLN A 109 4.76 17.47 9.52
C GLN A 109 4.92 18.19 8.18
N LYS A 110 5.00 17.43 7.08
CA LYS A 110 5.19 17.96 5.73
C LYS A 110 3.93 18.64 5.15
N PHE A 111 2.77 18.12 5.54
CA PHE A 111 1.47 18.55 5.06
C PHE A 111 0.51 18.81 6.23
N PRO A 112 0.68 19.90 6.98
CA PRO A 112 -0.11 20.15 8.20
C PRO A 112 -1.61 20.31 7.90
N GLY A 113 -1.98 20.70 6.69
CA GLY A 113 -3.38 20.89 6.26
C GLY A 113 -4.17 19.61 6.01
N ILE A 114 -3.50 18.45 5.85
CA ILE A 114 -4.20 17.17 5.62
C ILE A 114 -4.56 16.50 6.95
N THR A 115 -5.57 15.63 6.88
CA THR A 115 -5.91 14.71 7.97
C THR A 115 -5.03 13.47 7.88
N VAL A 116 -4.37 13.07 8.96
CA VAL A 116 -3.58 11.82 9.03
C VAL A 116 -4.11 10.97 10.17
N ALA A 117 -4.44 9.73 9.89
CA ALA A 117 -4.89 8.76 10.87
C ALA A 117 -4.15 7.44 10.74
N VAL A 118 -3.99 6.74 11.85
CA VAL A 118 -3.37 5.42 11.88
C VAL A 118 -4.27 4.41 12.57
N ASP A 119 -4.45 3.26 11.94
CA ASP A 119 -5.14 2.12 12.51
C ASP A 119 -4.72 0.83 11.79
N GLY A 120 -4.56 -0.27 12.52
CA GLY A 120 -4.43 -1.61 11.94
C GLY A 120 -5.68 -2.06 11.16
N ASN A 121 -6.87 -1.63 11.61
CA ASN A 121 -8.14 -1.84 10.94
C ASN A 121 -8.53 -0.58 10.13
N ARG A 122 -8.28 -0.61 8.79
CA ARG A 122 -8.58 0.52 7.90
C ARG A 122 -10.08 0.83 7.81
N ASN A 123 -10.94 -0.20 7.91
CA ASN A 123 -12.39 0.02 7.92
C ASN A 123 -12.80 0.89 9.11
N ARG A 124 -12.28 0.58 10.32
CA ARG A 124 -12.55 1.40 11.49
C ARG A 124 -12.04 2.83 11.33
N ALA A 125 -10.83 2.99 10.78
CA ALA A 125 -10.26 4.31 10.53
C ALA A 125 -11.13 5.12 9.56
N ILE A 126 -11.56 4.53 8.46
CA ILE A 126 -12.42 5.20 7.48
C ILE A 126 -13.75 5.59 8.12
N GLN A 127 -14.41 4.66 8.84
CA GLN A 127 -15.67 4.93 9.51
C GLN A 127 -15.57 6.09 10.51
N GLN A 128 -14.49 6.14 11.31
CA GLN A 128 -14.30 7.23 12.26
C GLN A 128 -14.00 8.58 11.59
N LEU A 129 -13.30 8.56 10.45
CA LEU A 129 -13.01 9.77 9.69
C LEU A 129 -14.23 10.32 8.94
N THR A 130 -15.16 9.46 8.56
CA THR A 130 -16.37 9.82 7.79
C THR A 130 -17.64 9.92 8.63
N SER A 131 -17.55 9.72 9.96
CA SER A 131 -18.70 9.89 10.85
C SER A 131 -19.00 11.38 11.06
N ASP A 132 -20.28 11.73 11.10
CA ASP A 132 -20.77 13.12 11.31
C ASP A 132 -20.25 13.76 12.60
N ASN A 133 -19.87 12.95 13.58
CA ASN A 133 -19.34 13.38 14.88
C ASN A 133 -17.81 13.57 14.89
N SER A 134 -17.13 13.47 13.77
CA SER A 134 -15.66 13.52 13.72
C SER A 134 -15.09 14.90 14.06
N GLY A 135 -15.90 15.98 14.00
CA GLY A 135 -15.44 17.38 14.17
C GLY A 135 -14.41 17.81 13.13
N ASN A 136 -14.10 16.95 12.17
CA ASN A 136 -13.18 17.23 11.09
C ASN A 136 -13.91 17.92 9.91
N LYS A 137 -13.14 18.59 9.06
CA LYS A 137 -13.65 19.00 7.74
C LYS A 137 -14.16 17.75 7.00
N GLU A 138 -15.19 17.92 6.21
CA GLU A 138 -15.65 16.88 5.29
C GLU A 138 -14.47 16.38 4.45
N ILE A 139 -14.32 15.06 4.38
CA ILE A 139 -13.19 14.42 3.67
C ILE A 139 -13.65 14.06 2.27
N ASP A 140 -12.98 14.63 1.28
CA ASP A 140 -13.30 14.40 -0.15
C ASP A 140 -12.62 13.14 -0.69
N VAL A 141 -11.44 12.76 -0.17
CA VAL A 141 -10.71 11.58 -0.61
C VAL A 141 -9.85 10.97 0.51
N ILE A 142 -9.79 9.65 0.53
CA ILE A 142 -8.94 8.90 1.48
C ILE A 142 -7.82 8.18 0.71
N LEU A 143 -6.57 8.45 1.10
CA LEU A 143 -5.40 7.74 0.62
C LEU A 143 -5.01 6.66 1.63
N LEU A 144 -4.98 5.40 1.21
CA LEU A 144 -4.51 4.28 2.02
C LEU A 144 -3.04 3.99 1.72
N ASP A 145 -2.19 4.15 2.72
CA ASP A 145 -0.77 3.83 2.64
C ASP A 145 -0.50 2.38 3.03
N ASP A 146 0.32 1.70 2.21
CA ASP A 146 0.68 0.27 2.32
C ASP A 146 -0.53 -0.65 2.53
N ALA A 147 -1.58 -0.48 1.70
CA ALA A 147 -2.85 -1.17 1.90
C ALA A 147 -3.19 -2.22 0.82
N PHE A 148 -2.31 -2.51 -0.13
CA PHE A 148 -2.60 -3.44 -1.23
C PHE A 148 -3.01 -4.84 -0.76
N GLN A 149 -2.48 -5.33 0.36
CA GLN A 149 -2.88 -6.59 0.99
C GLN A 149 -4.12 -6.47 1.88
N HIS A 150 -4.59 -5.23 2.16
CA HIS A 150 -5.71 -5.02 3.09
C HIS A 150 -7.06 -5.09 2.35
N ARG A 151 -7.40 -6.28 1.84
CA ARG A 151 -8.58 -6.54 1.02
C ARG A 151 -9.94 -6.32 1.73
N TYR A 152 -9.96 -6.04 3.02
CA TYR A 152 -11.18 -5.68 3.76
C TYR A 152 -11.75 -4.31 3.35
N VAL A 153 -10.94 -3.43 2.77
CA VAL A 153 -11.40 -2.22 2.09
C VAL A 153 -11.38 -2.48 0.59
N LYS A 154 -12.46 -2.11 -0.11
CA LYS A 154 -12.51 -2.08 -1.56
C LYS A 154 -12.22 -0.65 -2.01
N PRO A 155 -11.01 -0.33 -2.48
CA PRO A 155 -10.71 1.01 -2.98
C PRO A 155 -11.42 1.27 -4.32
N GLY A 156 -11.64 2.54 -4.63
CA GLY A 156 -12.08 2.97 -5.96
C GLY A 156 -10.94 2.93 -6.97
N ILE A 157 -9.71 3.23 -6.52
CA ILE A 157 -8.49 3.13 -7.32
C ILE A 157 -7.43 2.40 -6.51
N ASN A 158 -6.83 1.37 -7.09
CA ASN A 158 -5.80 0.55 -6.46
C ASN A 158 -4.48 0.65 -7.23
N ILE A 159 -3.50 1.35 -6.67
CA ILE A 159 -2.21 1.61 -7.29
C ILE A 159 -1.17 0.62 -6.75
N LEU A 160 -0.60 -0.17 -7.65
CA LEU A 160 0.48 -1.11 -7.36
C LEU A 160 1.83 -0.52 -7.75
N LEU A 161 2.75 -0.43 -6.79
CA LEU A 161 4.13 -0.02 -7.03
C LEU A 161 5.03 -1.23 -7.21
N VAL A 162 5.82 -1.23 -8.29
CA VAL A 162 6.79 -2.28 -8.60
C VAL A 162 8.17 -1.64 -8.77
N ASP A 163 9.18 -2.17 -8.07
CA ASP A 163 10.55 -1.70 -8.20
C ASP A 163 11.17 -2.23 -9.50
N TYR A 164 11.70 -1.34 -10.35
CA TYR A 164 12.38 -1.69 -11.59
C TYR A 164 13.54 -2.66 -11.39
N HIS A 165 14.32 -2.46 -10.34
CA HIS A 165 15.46 -3.32 -10.01
C HIS A 165 15.03 -4.68 -9.45
N ARG A 166 13.75 -4.84 -9.11
CA ARG A 166 13.20 -6.05 -8.53
C ARG A 166 11.80 -6.34 -9.06
N LEU A 167 11.71 -6.63 -10.36
CA LEU A 167 10.45 -6.97 -10.99
C LEU A 167 9.84 -8.23 -10.34
N ILE A 168 8.55 -8.16 -10.04
CA ILE A 168 7.80 -9.20 -9.35
C ILE A 168 7.84 -10.57 -10.05
N ILE A 169 8.04 -10.58 -11.37
CA ILE A 169 8.13 -11.82 -12.18
C ILE A 169 9.35 -12.68 -11.87
N TYR A 170 10.41 -12.09 -11.35
CA TYR A 170 11.66 -12.79 -11.01
C TYR A 170 11.76 -13.12 -9.53
N ASP A 171 10.78 -12.72 -8.72
CA ASP A 171 10.82 -12.91 -7.26
C ASP A 171 9.98 -14.12 -6.82
N LYS A 172 10.21 -14.58 -5.61
CA LYS A 172 9.50 -15.69 -4.96
C LYS A 172 8.78 -15.21 -3.72
N LEU A 173 7.81 -16.00 -3.27
CA LEU A 173 7.11 -15.74 -2.02
C LEU A 173 8.06 -15.80 -0.81
N MET A 174 7.74 -15.02 0.22
CA MET A 174 8.42 -15.15 1.51
C MET A 174 8.29 -16.57 2.05
N PRO A 175 9.31 -17.06 2.79
CA PRO A 175 10.56 -16.40 3.14
C PRO A 175 11.70 -16.59 2.11
N ALA A 176 11.53 -17.39 1.06
CA ALA A 176 12.57 -17.62 0.05
C ALA A 176 12.87 -16.39 -0.80
N GLY A 177 11.86 -15.63 -1.15
CA GLY A 177 11.93 -14.33 -1.82
C GLY A 177 11.32 -13.22 -0.98
N ARG A 178 10.82 -12.16 -1.63
CA ARG A 178 10.22 -10.99 -0.95
C ARG A 178 8.76 -10.76 -1.31
N LEU A 179 8.12 -11.62 -2.10
CA LEU A 179 6.70 -11.47 -2.39
C LEU A 179 5.86 -11.77 -1.14
N ARG A 180 5.00 -10.81 -0.75
CA ARG A 180 4.02 -10.93 0.35
C ARG A 180 2.79 -11.73 -0.06
N GLU A 181 2.56 -11.87 -1.36
CA GLU A 181 1.43 -12.61 -1.92
C GLU A 181 1.76 -13.12 -3.33
N PRO A 182 1.01 -14.10 -3.85
CA PRO A 182 1.23 -14.60 -5.21
C PRO A 182 1.16 -13.47 -6.25
N MET A 183 2.00 -13.57 -7.29
CA MET A 183 2.08 -12.57 -8.36
C MET A 183 0.71 -12.26 -9.02
N LYS A 184 -0.21 -13.23 -9.06
CA LYS A 184 -1.59 -13.02 -9.52
C LYS A 184 -2.31 -11.88 -8.78
N GLY A 185 -1.85 -11.54 -7.56
CA GLY A 185 -2.37 -10.40 -6.80
C GLY A 185 -2.28 -9.07 -7.54
N LYS A 186 -1.33 -8.91 -8.47
CA LYS A 186 -1.21 -7.72 -9.32
C LYS A 186 -2.49 -7.39 -10.11
N ASN A 187 -3.27 -8.41 -10.46
CA ASN A 187 -4.49 -8.26 -11.26
C ASN A 187 -5.60 -7.48 -10.52
N ARG A 188 -5.40 -7.14 -9.24
CA ARG A 188 -6.30 -6.25 -8.50
C ARG A 188 -5.94 -4.77 -8.65
N ALA A 189 -4.80 -4.48 -9.28
CA ALA A 189 -4.40 -3.11 -9.51
C ALA A 189 -5.13 -2.52 -10.71
N ASP A 190 -5.61 -1.29 -10.56
CA ASP A 190 -6.14 -0.48 -11.65
C ASP A 190 -4.98 0.24 -12.38
N ILE A 191 -3.94 0.59 -11.62
CA ILE A 191 -2.74 1.26 -12.10
C ILE A 191 -1.50 0.56 -11.56
N VAL A 192 -0.55 0.26 -12.44
CA VAL A 192 0.77 -0.24 -12.05
C VAL A 192 1.82 0.83 -12.35
N ILE A 193 2.58 1.23 -11.35
CA ILE A 193 3.68 2.18 -11.48
C ILE A 193 4.99 1.46 -11.23
N VAL A 194 5.85 1.44 -12.25
CA VAL A 194 7.21 0.93 -12.09
C VAL A 194 8.10 2.06 -11.59
N THR A 195 8.63 1.89 -10.40
CA THR A 195 9.42 2.90 -9.70
C THR A 195 10.92 2.70 -9.90
N LYS A 196 11.71 3.73 -9.63
CA LYS A 196 13.18 3.70 -9.71
C LYS A 196 13.71 3.33 -11.10
N CYS A 197 12.94 3.61 -12.13
CA CYS A 197 13.41 3.45 -13.51
C CYS A 197 14.59 4.39 -13.80
N PRO A 198 15.54 3.96 -14.62
CA PRO A 198 16.52 4.88 -15.21
C PRO A 198 15.79 5.94 -16.06
N LYS A 199 16.45 7.07 -16.31
CA LYS A 199 15.87 8.15 -17.14
C LYS A 199 15.51 7.67 -18.55
N GLU A 200 16.29 6.75 -19.08
CA GLU A 200 16.09 6.15 -20.38
C GLU A 200 15.98 4.64 -20.26
N LEU A 201 14.91 4.07 -20.76
CA LEU A 201 14.69 2.63 -20.85
C LEU A 201 15.01 2.14 -22.25
N LYS A 202 15.79 1.07 -22.36
CA LYS A 202 16.01 0.41 -23.64
C LYS A 202 14.69 -0.22 -24.15
N PRO A 203 14.44 -0.23 -25.46
CA PRO A 203 13.19 -0.79 -26.01
C PRO A 203 12.89 -2.23 -25.54
N MET A 204 13.92 -3.04 -25.37
CA MET A 204 13.78 -4.42 -24.87
C MET A 204 13.32 -4.44 -23.41
N GLU A 205 13.84 -3.56 -22.57
CA GLU A 205 13.45 -3.46 -21.15
C GLU A 205 12.00 -3.01 -21.02
N TYR A 206 11.60 -2.01 -21.81
CA TYR A 206 10.21 -1.57 -21.88
C TYR A 206 9.26 -2.72 -22.24
N ARG A 207 9.61 -3.53 -23.26
CA ARG A 207 8.81 -4.71 -23.66
C ARG A 207 8.71 -5.74 -22.53
N VAL A 208 9.81 -6.02 -21.83
CA VAL A 208 9.81 -6.97 -20.70
C VAL A 208 8.91 -6.47 -19.60
N ILE A 209 9.01 -5.20 -19.24
CA ILE A 209 8.19 -4.59 -18.18
C ILE A 209 6.71 -4.64 -18.54
N THR A 210 6.32 -4.15 -19.72
CA THR A 210 4.91 -4.13 -20.15
C THR A 210 4.29 -5.51 -20.27
N LYS A 211 5.07 -6.51 -20.71
CA LYS A 211 4.60 -7.90 -20.75
C LYS A 211 4.47 -8.53 -19.36
N ALA A 212 5.24 -8.04 -18.41
CA ALA A 212 5.30 -8.56 -17.05
C ALA A 212 4.17 -8.00 -16.16
N MET A 213 3.69 -6.78 -16.46
CA MET A 213 2.66 -6.06 -15.70
C MET A 213 1.28 -6.26 -16.28
#